data_1f747954c04e82f1fb2d4fa7018d8611
#
_entry.id   1f747954c04e82f1fb2d4fa7018d8611
#
_cell.length_a   1.000
_cell.length_b   1.000
_cell.length_c   1.000
_cell.angle_alpha   90.00
_cell.angle_beta   90.00
_cell.angle_gamma   90.00
#
_symmetry.space_group_name_H-M   'P 1'
#
loop_
_entity.id
_entity.type
_entity.pdbx_description
1 polymer ?
#
loop_
_entity_poly.entity_id
_entity_poly.type
_entity_poly.pdbx_seq_one_letter_code
_entity_poly.pdbx_strand_id
1 'polypeptide(L)'
;QLWVTDLTFVPTWAGVAYVCFLTDAFSRMIIGWRVASHMRTTVVLDTIEMARWSRGKMLAGLRCHSDAGSQFTSIRYSERLAEIGAVPSIGTVGDSFDNALAETVNGYYKAELIYGPARPGPWKTVEDVELATLSWVHWHNTSRLHGYLNDVPPAEFEAAFYATKRTDHPLVEIQ
;
A
#
# COMPACT_ATOMS: atom_id res chain seq x y z
N GLN A 1 -10.65 -8.53 -6.26
CA GLN A 1 -9.72 -7.48 -5.84
C GLN A 1 -8.59 -8.07 -5.00
N LEU A 2 -7.39 -7.55 -5.14
CA LEU A 2 -6.20 -7.98 -4.40
C LEU A 2 -5.46 -6.77 -3.87
N TRP A 3 -5.22 -6.75 -2.57
CA TRP A 3 -4.31 -5.84 -1.91
C TRP A 3 -3.07 -6.60 -1.46
N VAL A 4 -1.92 -5.95 -1.55
CA VAL A 4 -0.64 -6.52 -1.14
C VAL A 4 -0.03 -5.60 -0.09
N THR A 5 0.38 -6.17 1.03
CA THR A 5 1.00 -5.41 2.12
C THR A 5 2.34 -6.00 2.51
N ASP A 6 3.27 -5.13 2.85
CA ASP A 6 4.60 -5.51 3.30
C ASP A 6 5.19 -4.46 4.24
N LEU A 7 6.18 -4.88 5.02
CA LEU A 7 6.94 -4.07 5.97
C LEU A 7 8.38 -3.91 5.53
N THR A 8 8.86 -2.69 5.56
CA THR A 8 10.29 -2.40 5.41
C THR A 8 10.80 -1.54 6.56
N PHE A 9 12.10 -1.30 6.63
CA PHE A 9 12.69 -0.49 7.68
C PHE A 9 13.72 0.50 7.11
N VAL A 10 13.86 1.61 7.83
CA VAL A 10 14.79 2.70 7.52
C VAL A 10 15.60 3.01 8.79
N PRO A 11 16.94 2.85 8.77
CA PRO A 11 17.78 3.29 9.87
C PRO A 11 17.74 4.81 10.02
N THR A 12 17.57 5.28 11.25
CA THR A 12 17.65 6.70 11.62
C THR A 12 18.67 6.89 12.76
N TRP A 13 19.05 8.13 13.04
CA TRP A 13 19.95 8.39 14.19
C TRP A 13 19.26 8.08 15.54
N ALA A 14 17.94 8.23 15.60
CA ALA A 14 17.15 7.94 16.81
C ALA A 14 16.74 6.47 16.94
N GLY A 15 17.12 5.60 16.00
CA GLY A 15 16.76 4.19 15.97
C GLY A 15 16.25 3.74 14.59
N VAL A 16 15.26 2.86 14.56
CA VAL A 16 14.72 2.30 13.32
C VAL A 16 13.30 2.78 13.11
N ALA A 17 13.02 3.33 11.93
CA ALA A 17 11.66 3.57 11.44
C ALA A 17 11.18 2.33 10.65
N TYR A 18 10.04 1.80 11.01
CA TYR A 18 9.35 0.72 10.29
C TYR A 18 8.27 1.33 9.42
N VAL A 19 8.23 0.92 8.16
CA VAL A 19 7.29 1.45 7.17
C VAL A 19 6.46 0.30 6.63
N CYS A 20 5.14 0.41 6.76
CA CYS A 20 4.19 -0.51 6.17
C CYS A 20 3.53 0.16 4.97
N PHE A 21 3.50 -0.52 3.83
CA PHE A 21 2.72 -0.12 2.66
C PHE A 21 1.63 -1.13 2.39
N LEU A 22 0.50 -0.65 1.89
CA LEU A 22 -0.58 -1.44 1.36
C LEU A 22 -0.93 -0.92 -0.03
N THR A 23 -0.77 -1.79 -1.03
CA THR A 23 -0.86 -1.46 -2.45
C THR A 23 -2.01 -2.22 -3.09
N ASP A 24 -2.82 -1.53 -3.88
CA ASP A 24 -3.81 -2.15 -4.76
C ASP A 24 -3.10 -2.79 -5.97
N ALA A 25 -3.21 -4.11 -6.10
CA ALA A 25 -2.52 -4.84 -7.16
C ALA A 25 -3.00 -4.48 -8.57
N PHE A 26 -4.22 -3.98 -8.71
CA PHE A 26 -4.80 -3.56 -9.99
C PHE A 26 -4.17 -2.26 -10.50
N SER A 27 -4.16 -1.22 -9.68
CA SER A 27 -3.72 0.12 -10.08
C SER A 27 -2.29 0.46 -9.66
N ARG A 28 -1.65 -0.39 -8.87
CA ARG A 28 -0.34 -0.10 -8.26
C ARG A 28 -0.36 1.10 -7.29
N MET A 29 -1.54 1.59 -6.96
CA MET A 29 -1.70 2.70 -6.02
C MET A 29 -1.41 2.26 -4.59
N ILE A 30 -0.59 3.01 -3.88
CA ILE A 30 -0.43 2.87 -2.43
C ILE A 30 -1.65 3.51 -1.78
N ILE A 31 -2.52 2.68 -1.21
CA ILE A 31 -3.82 3.09 -0.65
C ILE A 31 -3.83 3.16 0.87
N GLY A 32 -2.80 2.61 1.50
CA GLY A 32 -2.54 2.72 2.93
C GLY A 32 -1.06 2.68 3.21
N TRP A 33 -0.62 3.41 4.22
CA TRP A 33 0.77 3.38 4.69
C TRP A 33 0.88 3.87 6.12
N ARG A 34 1.91 3.43 6.83
CA ARG A 34 2.22 3.88 8.19
C ARG A 34 3.71 3.84 8.43
N VAL A 35 4.23 4.83 9.17
CA VAL A 35 5.60 4.84 9.69
C VAL A 35 5.52 4.81 11.22
N ALA A 36 6.35 3.99 11.86
CA ALA A 36 6.38 3.86 13.32
C ALA A 36 7.78 3.50 13.82
N SER A 37 8.04 3.77 15.11
CA SER A 37 9.27 3.35 15.80
C SER A 37 9.28 1.88 16.25
N HIS A 38 8.24 1.12 15.91
CA HIS A 38 8.08 -0.28 16.31
C HIS A 38 7.39 -1.10 15.23
N MET A 39 7.57 -2.41 15.26
CA MET A 39 7.00 -3.37 14.31
C MET A 39 5.84 -4.18 14.94
N ARG A 40 4.91 -3.50 15.60
CA ARG A 40 3.74 -4.16 16.21
C ARG A 40 2.62 -4.32 15.19
N THR A 41 1.71 -5.28 15.43
CA THR A 41 0.51 -5.51 14.60
C THR A 41 -0.33 -4.23 14.41
N THR A 42 -0.32 -3.30 15.36
CA THR A 42 -1.04 -2.01 15.24
C THR A 42 -0.62 -1.21 14.01
N VAL A 43 0.64 -1.26 13.59
CA VAL A 43 1.13 -0.56 12.38
C VAL A 43 0.41 -1.07 11.13
N VAL A 44 0.26 -2.39 11.04
CA VAL A 44 -0.45 -3.03 9.93
C VAL A 44 -1.95 -2.73 9.98
N LEU A 45 -2.56 -2.78 11.17
CA LEU A 45 -3.98 -2.47 11.36
C LEU A 45 -4.30 -1.01 10.96
N ASP A 46 -3.47 -0.05 11.38
CA ASP A 46 -3.62 1.36 11.00
C ASP A 46 -3.51 1.55 9.48
N THR A 47 -2.60 0.81 8.83
CA THR A 47 -2.43 0.81 7.38
C THR A 47 -3.68 0.28 6.66
N ILE A 48 -4.29 -0.80 7.16
CA ILE A 48 -5.55 -1.35 6.64
C ILE A 48 -6.69 -0.35 6.83
N GLU A 49 -6.78 0.31 8.00
CA GLU A 49 -7.81 1.31 8.24
C GLU A 49 -7.72 2.48 7.26
N MET A 50 -6.52 2.98 7.00
CA MET A 50 -6.29 4.02 5.99
C MET A 50 -6.78 3.59 4.61
N ALA A 51 -6.43 2.37 4.19
CA ALA A 51 -6.87 1.80 2.91
C ALA A 51 -8.40 1.64 2.84
N ARG A 52 -9.02 1.16 3.92
CA ARG A 52 -10.46 1.02 4.04
C ARG A 52 -11.20 2.35 3.89
N TRP A 53 -10.69 3.42 4.51
CA TRP A 53 -11.27 4.75 4.37
C TRP A 53 -11.15 5.29 2.95
N SER A 54 -10.04 5.00 2.25
CA SER A 54 -9.85 5.44 0.87
C SER A 54 -10.69 4.67 -0.15
N ARG A 55 -11.04 3.39 0.12
CA ARG A 55 -11.70 2.48 -0.84
C ARG A 55 -13.15 2.14 -0.50
N GLY A 56 -13.63 2.48 0.67
CA GLY A 56 -14.96 2.16 1.18
C GLY A 56 -14.92 1.25 2.41
N LYS A 57 -16.03 1.22 3.14
CA LYS A 57 -16.06 0.59 4.47
C LYS A 57 -16.15 -0.94 4.45
N MET A 58 -16.77 -1.51 3.43
CA MET A 58 -16.95 -2.96 3.27
C MET A 58 -16.29 -3.42 1.97
N LEU A 59 -15.44 -4.41 2.08
CA LEU A 59 -14.58 -4.87 0.99
C LEU A 59 -14.81 -6.36 0.73
N ALA A 60 -16.07 -6.73 0.52
CA ALA A 60 -16.48 -8.11 0.31
C ALA A 60 -15.74 -8.77 -0.86
N GLY A 61 -15.11 -9.92 -0.60
CA GLY A 61 -14.35 -10.67 -1.58
C GLY A 61 -12.95 -10.13 -1.89
N LEU A 62 -12.49 -9.09 -1.15
CA LEU A 62 -11.12 -8.63 -1.22
C LEU A 62 -10.17 -9.69 -0.63
N ARG A 63 -9.09 -9.98 -1.32
CA ARG A 63 -7.95 -10.73 -0.78
C ARG A 63 -6.87 -9.75 -0.34
N CYS A 64 -6.39 -9.90 0.89
CA CYS A 64 -5.27 -9.13 1.42
C CYS A 64 -4.07 -10.07 1.56
N HIS A 65 -3.11 -9.94 0.67
CA HIS A 65 -1.89 -10.75 0.64
C HIS A 65 -0.79 -10.09 1.48
N SER A 66 -0.08 -10.91 2.25
CA SER A 66 1.07 -10.50 3.05
C SER A 66 2.08 -11.64 3.14
N ASP A 67 3.29 -11.31 3.54
CA ASP A 67 4.26 -12.33 3.91
C ASP A 67 3.85 -13.08 5.19
N ALA A 68 4.63 -14.10 5.60
CA ALA A 68 4.39 -14.89 6.80
C ALA A 68 4.92 -14.22 8.09
N GLY A 69 5.13 -12.91 8.09
CA GLY A 69 5.59 -12.16 9.26
C GLY A 69 4.60 -12.24 10.43
N SER A 70 5.11 -12.22 11.67
CA SER A 70 4.29 -12.37 12.89
C SER A 70 3.19 -11.31 13.02
N GLN A 71 3.34 -10.14 12.42
CA GLN A 71 2.37 -9.06 12.40
C GLN A 71 1.12 -9.45 11.60
N PHE A 72 1.31 -10.19 10.51
CA PHE A 72 0.28 -10.61 9.57
C PHE A 72 -0.37 -11.95 9.94
N THR A 73 0.27 -12.74 10.79
CA THR A 73 -0.26 -14.01 11.30
C THR A 73 -0.99 -13.85 12.64
N SER A 74 -1.07 -12.63 13.17
CA SER A 74 -1.74 -12.37 14.43
C SER A 74 -3.26 -12.54 14.32
N ILE A 75 -3.90 -13.02 15.39
CA ILE A 75 -5.36 -13.16 15.50
C ILE A 75 -6.05 -11.82 15.21
N ARG A 76 -5.55 -10.72 15.76
CA ARG A 76 -6.08 -9.37 15.54
C ARG A 76 -6.11 -8.95 14.08
N TYR A 77 -5.08 -9.31 13.31
CA TYR A 77 -5.04 -9.03 11.88
C TYR A 77 -6.13 -9.80 11.14
N SER A 78 -6.26 -11.11 11.39
CA SER A 78 -7.26 -11.95 10.76
C SER A 78 -8.69 -11.53 11.13
N GLU A 79 -8.95 -11.23 12.40
CA GLU A 79 -10.25 -10.72 12.87
C GLU A 79 -10.61 -9.40 12.18
N ARG A 80 -9.63 -8.47 12.06
CA ARG A 80 -9.90 -7.18 11.42
C ARG A 80 -10.20 -7.32 9.94
N LEU A 81 -9.50 -8.19 9.21
CA LEU A 81 -9.82 -8.48 7.82
C LEU A 81 -11.23 -9.06 7.67
N ALA A 82 -11.61 -10.00 8.54
CA ALA A 82 -12.94 -10.59 8.53
C ALA A 82 -14.05 -9.55 8.77
N GLU A 83 -13.85 -8.62 9.73
CA GLU A 83 -14.80 -7.54 10.02
C GLU A 83 -15.07 -6.62 8.81
N ILE A 84 -14.09 -6.38 7.96
CA ILE A 84 -14.25 -5.57 6.74
C ILE A 84 -14.65 -6.40 5.51
N GLY A 85 -14.85 -7.70 5.67
CA GLY A 85 -15.23 -8.62 4.60
C GLY A 85 -14.07 -9.07 3.71
N ALA A 86 -12.84 -8.82 4.11
CA ALA A 86 -11.65 -9.24 3.39
C ALA A 86 -11.14 -10.61 3.87
N VAL A 87 -10.44 -11.32 2.98
CA VAL A 87 -9.87 -12.64 3.26
C VAL A 87 -8.34 -12.52 3.30
N PRO A 88 -7.69 -12.96 4.39
CA PRO A 88 -6.23 -13.01 4.42
C PRO A 88 -5.69 -14.05 3.44
N SER A 89 -4.59 -13.72 2.78
CA SER A 89 -3.81 -14.64 1.97
C SER A 89 -2.36 -14.49 2.40
N ILE A 90 -1.82 -15.54 3.03
CA ILE A 90 -0.42 -15.56 3.45
C ILE A 90 0.38 -16.28 2.37
N GLY A 91 1.51 -15.69 1.96
CA GLY A 91 2.37 -16.24 0.92
C GLY A 91 2.76 -17.69 1.21
N THR A 92 2.32 -18.58 0.36
CA THR A 92 2.84 -19.94 0.23
C THR A 92 3.85 -19.97 -0.91
N VAL A 93 4.64 -21.05 -1.01
CA VAL A 93 5.71 -21.21 -2.03
C VAL A 93 5.27 -21.05 -3.49
N GLY A 94 3.97 -20.80 -3.77
CA GLY A 94 3.39 -20.57 -5.10
C GLY A 94 2.97 -19.13 -5.42
N ASP A 95 2.97 -18.22 -4.43
CA ASP A 95 2.47 -16.84 -4.59
C ASP A 95 3.61 -15.82 -4.88
N SER A 96 4.58 -16.21 -5.70
CA SER A 96 5.77 -15.40 -5.99
C SER A 96 5.45 -14.05 -6.65
N PHE A 97 4.32 -13.94 -7.37
CA PHE A 97 3.94 -12.70 -8.05
C PHE A 97 3.46 -11.61 -7.06
N ASP A 98 2.68 -12.01 -6.06
CA ASP A 98 2.11 -11.07 -5.09
C ASP A 98 3.22 -10.54 -4.16
N ASN A 99 4.13 -11.41 -3.72
CA ASN A 99 5.33 -11.02 -2.97
C ASN A 99 6.23 -10.10 -3.79
N ALA A 100 6.43 -10.40 -5.10
CA ALA A 100 7.25 -9.57 -5.98
C ALA A 100 6.70 -8.14 -6.14
N LEU A 101 5.37 -7.95 -6.10
CA LEU A 101 4.80 -6.60 -6.12
C LEU A 101 5.15 -5.82 -4.86
N ALA A 102 4.99 -6.42 -3.68
CA ALA A 102 5.32 -5.79 -2.40
C ALA A 102 6.81 -5.44 -2.32
N GLU A 103 7.69 -6.37 -2.71
CA GLU A 103 9.13 -6.16 -2.80
C GLU A 103 9.48 -5.03 -3.80
N THR A 104 8.76 -4.94 -4.92
CA THR A 104 8.95 -3.89 -5.92
C THR A 104 8.64 -2.51 -5.35
N VAL A 105 7.54 -2.34 -4.62
CA VAL A 105 7.18 -1.05 -3.99
C VAL A 105 8.24 -0.65 -2.96
N ASN A 106 8.67 -1.59 -2.12
CA ASN A 106 9.74 -1.35 -1.16
C ASN A 106 11.08 -1.02 -1.84
N GLY A 107 11.37 -1.66 -2.98
CA GLY A 107 12.54 -1.38 -3.81
C GLY A 107 12.53 0.05 -4.35
N TYR A 108 11.42 0.49 -4.93
CA TYR A 108 11.24 1.87 -5.40
C TYR A 108 11.38 2.87 -4.26
N TYR A 109 10.70 2.65 -3.15
CA TYR A 109 10.79 3.50 -1.97
C TYR A 109 12.24 3.68 -1.50
N LYS A 110 12.98 2.59 -1.38
CA LYS A 110 14.38 2.63 -0.98
C LYS A 110 15.27 3.31 -2.00
N ALA A 111 15.14 2.95 -3.28
CA ALA A 111 16.00 3.48 -4.34
C ALA A 111 15.74 4.96 -4.64
N GLU A 112 14.49 5.40 -4.56
CA GLU A 112 14.08 6.76 -4.95
C GLU A 112 14.17 7.74 -3.77
N LEU A 113 13.67 7.35 -2.59
CA LEU A 113 13.63 8.24 -1.43
C LEU A 113 14.77 7.98 -0.43
N ILE A 114 14.92 6.73 0.03
CA ILE A 114 15.77 6.48 1.22
C ILE A 114 17.25 6.61 0.90
N TYR A 115 17.69 6.08 -0.23
CA TYR A 115 19.09 6.09 -0.68
C TYR A 115 19.30 6.90 -1.96
N GLY A 116 18.22 7.36 -2.59
CA GLY A 116 18.26 8.03 -3.87
C GLY A 116 18.59 9.52 -3.81
N PRO A 117 18.64 10.18 -4.97
CA PRO A 117 19.00 11.59 -5.07
C PRO A 117 17.96 12.53 -4.45
N ALA A 118 16.73 12.07 -4.25
CA ALA A 118 15.67 12.83 -3.58
C ALA A 118 15.83 12.90 -2.06
N ARG A 119 16.83 12.20 -1.49
CA ARG A 119 17.07 12.17 -0.05
C ARG A 119 17.38 13.57 0.49
N PRO A 120 16.58 14.10 1.41
CA PRO A 120 16.77 15.47 1.93
C PRO A 120 17.96 15.61 2.90
N GLY A 121 18.64 14.50 3.23
CA GLY A 121 19.75 14.44 4.18
C GLY A 121 19.75 13.16 4.99
N PRO A 122 20.53 13.09 6.08
CA PRO A 122 20.48 11.93 6.96
C PRO A 122 19.13 11.88 7.68
N TRP A 123 18.55 10.68 7.79
CA TRP A 123 17.35 10.45 8.56
C TRP A 123 17.65 10.55 10.05
N LYS A 124 17.14 11.58 10.73
CA LYS A 124 17.42 11.80 12.14
C LYS A 124 16.41 11.09 13.03
N THR A 125 15.13 11.21 12.68
CA THR A 125 14.02 10.71 13.49
C THR A 125 13.03 9.89 12.64
N VAL A 126 12.10 9.22 13.30
CA VAL A 126 10.99 8.50 12.67
C VAL A 126 10.06 9.49 11.94
N GLU A 127 9.85 10.67 12.52
CA GLU A 127 9.00 11.73 11.96
C GLU A 127 9.58 12.30 10.67
N ASP A 128 10.91 12.41 10.54
CA ASP A 128 11.56 12.81 9.28
C ASP A 128 11.24 11.82 8.17
N VAL A 129 11.29 10.52 8.49
CA VAL A 129 10.93 9.45 7.54
C VAL A 129 9.44 9.50 7.22
N GLU A 130 8.56 9.72 8.19
CA GLU A 130 7.12 9.80 8.00
C GLU A 130 6.74 10.94 7.05
N LEU A 131 7.28 12.15 7.28
CA LEU A 131 7.02 13.30 6.43
C LEU A 131 7.51 13.11 5.00
N ALA A 132 8.70 12.54 4.84
CA ALA A 132 9.24 12.24 3.51
C ALA A 132 8.44 11.13 2.81
N THR A 133 7.98 10.13 3.55
CA THR A 133 7.12 9.05 3.03
C THR A 133 5.79 9.60 2.53
N LEU A 134 5.16 10.53 3.26
CA LEU A 134 3.94 11.21 2.80
C LEU A 134 4.12 11.83 1.41
N SER A 135 5.20 12.60 1.23
CA SER A 135 5.51 13.26 -0.04
C SER A 135 5.81 12.25 -1.15
N TRP A 136 6.55 11.18 -0.83
CA TRP A 136 6.88 10.15 -1.80
C TRP A 136 5.65 9.33 -2.22
N VAL A 137 4.77 8.95 -1.29
CA VAL A 137 3.51 8.24 -1.61
C VAL A 137 2.62 9.10 -2.49
N HIS A 138 2.49 10.39 -2.19
CA HIS A 138 1.75 11.30 -3.05
C HIS A 138 2.32 11.33 -4.47
N TRP A 139 3.63 11.54 -4.61
CA TRP A 139 4.31 11.53 -5.91
C TRP A 139 4.19 10.18 -6.62
N HIS A 140 4.38 9.05 -5.92
CA HIS A 140 4.22 7.70 -6.46
C HIS A 140 2.84 7.50 -7.08
N ASN A 141 1.78 7.97 -6.40
CA ASN A 141 0.41 7.78 -6.85
C ASN A 141 -0.01 8.74 -7.96
N THR A 142 0.53 9.97 -7.99
CA THR A 142 0.01 11.04 -8.87
C THR A 142 0.94 11.46 -9.99
N SER A 143 2.22 11.13 -9.92
CA SER A 143 3.22 11.67 -10.85
C SER A 143 4.22 10.63 -11.37
N ARG A 144 4.51 9.59 -10.59
CA ARG A 144 5.43 8.53 -10.98
C ARG A 144 4.83 7.70 -12.11
N LEU A 145 5.57 7.58 -13.21
CA LEU A 145 5.19 6.74 -14.35
C LEU A 145 5.47 5.26 -14.03
N HIS A 146 4.53 4.40 -14.36
CA HIS A 146 4.62 2.96 -14.14
C HIS A 146 4.50 2.20 -15.46
N GLY A 147 5.54 1.51 -15.88
CA GLY A 147 5.55 0.73 -17.12
C GLY A 147 4.45 -0.34 -17.19
N TYR A 148 4.08 -0.93 -16.03
CA TYR A 148 2.95 -1.87 -15.96
C TYR A 148 1.59 -1.22 -16.28
N LEU A 149 1.47 0.09 -16.11
CA LEU A 149 0.26 0.88 -16.35
C LEU A 149 0.32 1.67 -17.67
N ASN A 150 1.15 1.27 -18.63
CA ASN A 150 1.40 1.98 -19.88
C ASN A 150 1.98 3.40 -19.65
N ASP A 151 2.93 3.51 -18.73
CA ASP A 151 3.64 4.74 -18.41
C ASP A 151 2.73 5.89 -17.91
N VAL A 152 1.66 5.57 -17.20
CA VAL A 152 0.83 6.55 -16.50
C VAL A 152 0.91 6.37 -14.98
N PRO A 153 0.63 7.43 -14.20
CA PRO A 153 0.52 7.32 -12.75
C PRO A 153 -0.69 6.47 -12.30
N PRO A 154 -0.62 5.80 -11.14
CA PRO A 154 -1.72 5.02 -10.59
C PRO A 154 -3.07 5.75 -10.52
N ALA A 155 -3.06 7.02 -10.09
CA ALA A 155 -4.28 7.82 -9.98
C ALA A 155 -4.93 8.11 -11.34
N GLU A 156 -4.12 8.39 -12.36
CA GLU A 156 -4.59 8.61 -13.73
C GLU A 156 -5.15 7.31 -14.33
N PHE A 157 -4.46 6.20 -14.13
CA PHE A 157 -4.93 4.88 -14.56
C PHE A 157 -6.29 4.52 -13.98
N GLU A 158 -6.49 4.72 -12.66
CA GLU A 158 -7.78 4.48 -12.02
C GLU A 158 -8.86 5.42 -12.54
N ALA A 159 -8.57 6.71 -12.67
CA ALA A 159 -9.52 7.69 -13.16
C ALA A 159 -10.02 7.32 -14.57
N ALA A 160 -9.14 6.93 -15.48
CA ALA A 160 -9.49 6.48 -16.83
C ALA A 160 -10.34 5.22 -16.81
N PHE A 161 -9.99 4.22 -16.00
CA PHE A 161 -10.73 2.97 -15.87
C PHE A 161 -12.17 3.20 -15.37
N TYR A 162 -12.35 4.00 -14.33
CA TYR A 162 -13.69 4.28 -13.80
C TYR A 162 -14.51 5.23 -14.67
N ALA A 163 -13.87 6.10 -15.46
CA ALA A 163 -14.57 6.91 -16.45
C ALA A 163 -15.19 6.04 -17.54
N THR A 164 -14.44 5.08 -18.07
CA THR A 164 -14.93 4.12 -19.08
C THR A 164 -16.12 3.31 -18.56
N LYS A 165 -16.03 2.79 -17.33
CA LYS A 165 -17.14 2.02 -16.74
C LYS A 165 -18.42 2.83 -16.51
N ARG A 166 -18.32 4.14 -16.27
CA ARG A 166 -19.48 5.02 -16.14
C ARG A 166 -20.18 5.27 -17.47
N THR A 167 -19.45 5.32 -18.56
CA THR A 167 -20.04 5.45 -19.91
C THR A 167 -20.73 4.19 -20.38
N ASP A 168 -20.24 3.01 -19.95
CA ASP A 168 -20.84 1.69 -20.30
C ASP A 168 -22.15 1.41 -19.55
N HIS A 169 -22.42 2.13 -18.45
CA HIS A 169 -23.68 2.09 -17.70
C HIS A 169 -24.28 3.48 -17.56
N PRO A 170 -24.89 4.05 -18.62
CA PRO A 170 -25.63 5.29 -18.49
C PRO A 170 -26.74 5.10 -17.46
N LEU A 171 -26.87 6.05 -16.53
CA LEU A 171 -27.95 6.07 -15.55
C LEU A 171 -29.28 5.95 -16.31
N VAL A 172 -30.04 4.89 -16.05
CA VAL A 172 -31.42 4.80 -16.51
C VAL A 172 -32.16 5.92 -15.79
N GLU A 173 -32.53 6.97 -16.52
CA GLU A 173 -33.42 8.00 -16.00
C GLU A 173 -34.73 7.32 -15.60
N ILE A 174 -34.99 7.27 -14.31
CA ILE A 174 -36.29 6.86 -13.77
C ILE A 174 -37.24 8.03 -14.05
N GLN A 175 -38.11 7.84 -15.05
CA GLN A 175 -39.26 8.72 -15.28
C GLN A 175 -40.33 8.46 -14.21
#